data_5be9cc1418381bfab8f7c155d712ea9c
#
_entry.id   5be9cc1418381bfab8f7c155d712ea9c
#
_cell.length_a   1.000
_cell.length_b   1.000
_cell.length_c   1.000
_cell.angle_alpha   90.00
_cell.angle_beta   90.00
_cell.angle_gamma   90.00
#
_symmetry.space_group_name_H-M   'P 1'
#
loop_
_entity.id
_entity.type
_entity.pdbx_description
1 polymer ?
#
loop_
_entity_poly.entity_id
_entity_poly.type
_entity_poly.pdbx_seq_one_letter_code
_entity_poly.pdbx_strand_id
1 'polypeptide(L)'
;MAAAVDQWTFHARGDALAAAVAALPGGRPTRSACAIDVGSAKAAAGRLLDDPDRPTALVCDDDLIAAGAYKAARARGLDIPADLSVTGVDDVLLATALEPELTTVRLPAEELGAQGMTALLDLLAGGRPAPRVLPGELIVRDSTAAAPPAR
;
A
#
# COMPACT_ATOMS: atom_id res chain seq x y z
N MET A 1 0.49 1.93 6.16
CA MET A 1 -0.24 3.22 6.25
C MET A 1 -1.56 3.08 5.51
N ALA A 2 -2.66 3.33 6.21
CA ALA A 2 -4.02 3.09 5.70
C ALA A 2 -4.62 4.37 5.10
N ALA A 3 -5.42 4.22 4.05
CA ALA A 3 -6.28 5.30 3.56
C ALA A 3 -7.37 5.60 4.59
N ALA A 4 -7.61 6.89 4.88
CA ALA A 4 -8.67 7.35 5.77
C ALA A 4 -10.02 7.42 5.02
N VAL A 5 -10.37 6.32 4.35
CA VAL A 5 -11.60 6.16 3.58
C VAL A 5 -12.32 4.93 4.11
N ASP A 6 -13.59 5.08 4.45
CA ASP A 6 -14.41 3.97 4.93
C ASP A 6 -14.88 3.10 3.77
N GLN A 7 -13.99 2.25 3.29
CA GLN A 7 -14.26 1.27 2.23
C GLN A 7 -13.79 -0.10 2.66
N TRP A 8 -14.59 -1.11 2.36
CA TRP A 8 -14.32 -2.50 2.71
C TRP A 8 -12.93 -2.99 2.25
N THR A 9 -12.48 -2.59 1.06
CA THR A 9 -11.18 -3.01 0.51
C THR A 9 -10.00 -2.57 1.37
N PHE A 10 -10.04 -1.36 1.94
CA PHE A 10 -8.97 -0.86 2.82
C PHE A 10 -9.00 -1.54 4.19
N HIS A 11 -10.18 -1.88 4.72
CA HIS A 11 -10.30 -2.66 5.95
C HIS A 11 -9.77 -4.08 5.74
N ALA A 12 -10.22 -4.78 4.70
CA ALA A 12 -9.80 -6.14 4.40
C ALA A 12 -8.27 -6.27 4.21
N ARG A 13 -7.64 -5.31 3.49
CA ARG A 13 -6.17 -5.27 3.34
C ARG A 13 -5.46 -5.02 4.67
N GLY A 14 -5.96 -4.08 5.46
CA GLY A 14 -5.39 -3.79 6.78
C GLY A 14 -5.45 -4.96 7.74
N ASP A 15 -6.57 -5.69 7.77
CA ASP A 15 -6.76 -6.87 8.61
C ASP A 15 -5.86 -8.04 8.16
N ALA A 16 -5.76 -8.26 6.85
CA ALA A 16 -4.87 -9.29 6.29
C ALA A 16 -3.40 -8.98 6.60
N LEU A 17 -2.97 -7.72 6.46
CA LEU A 17 -1.62 -7.30 6.83
C LEU A 17 -1.36 -7.50 8.32
N ALA A 18 -2.29 -7.08 9.18
CA ALA A 18 -2.14 -7.23 10.63
C ALA A 18 -2.00 -8.70 11.03
N ALA A 19 -2.81 -9.59 10.44
CA ALA A 19 -2.72 -11.03 10.66
C ALA A 19 -1.38 -11.61 10.18
N ALA A 20 -0.92 -11.22 8.99
CA ALA A 20 0.35 -11.67 8.43
C ALA A 20 1.55 -11.23 9.30
N VAL A 21 1.58 -9.96 9.73
CA VAL A 21 2.65 -9.42 10.57
C VAL A 21 2.64 -10.06 11.96
N ALA A 22 1.46 -10.26 12.56
CA ALA A 22 1.35 -10.90 13.87
C ALA A 22 1.83 -12.36 13.87
N ALA A 23 1.82 -13.04 12.71
CA ALA A 23 2.36 -14.40 12.57
C ALA A 23 3.90 -14.44 12.47
N LEU A 24 4.57 -13.29 12.29
CA LEU A 24 6.03 -13.22 12.25
C LEU A 24 6.62 -13.11 13.67
N PRO A 25 7.77 -13.73 13.94
CA PRO A 25 8.47 -13.56 15.21
C PRO A 25 8.77 -12.09 15.48
N GLY A 26 8.24 -11.56 16.60
CA GLY A 26 8.40 -10.14 16.96
C GLY A 26 7.60 -9.14 16.11
N GLY A 27 6.72 -9.62 15.24
CA GLY A 27 5.88 -8.76 14.39
C GLY A 27 4.94 -7.88 15.23
N ARG A 28 4.99 -6.56 14.99
CA ARG A 28 4.16 -5.56 15.67
C ARG A 28 3.45 -4.69 14.63
N PRO A 29 2.24 -5.08 14.19
CA PRO A 29 1.51 -4.27 13.22
C PRO A 29 1.02 -2.97 13.87
N THR A 30 1.36 -1.84 13.28
CA THR A 30 0.83 -0.53 13.66
C THR A 30 0.06 0.06 12.48
N ARG A 31 -1.15 0.54 12.71
CA ARG A 31 -1.97 1.19 11.68
C ARG A 31 -1.99 2.70 11.88
N SER A 32 -1.66 3.45 10.84
CA SER A 32 -1.79 4.91 10.80
C SER A 32 -2.61 5.30 9.58
N ALA A 33 -3.68 6.06 9.78
CA ALA A 33 -4.57 6.48 8.71
C ALA A 33 -4.24 7.92 8.25
N CYS A 34 -4.40 8.18 6.96
CA CYS A 34 -4.26 9.50 6.34
C CYS A 34 -5.16 9.64 5.11
N ALA A 35 -5.41 10.86 4.66
CA ALA A 35 -6.04 11.08 3.36
C ALA A 35 -5.15 10.55 2.22
N ILE A 36 -5.77 10.21 1.09
CA ILE A 36 -5.05 9.74 -0.10
C ILE A 36 -4.46 10.96 -0.83
N ASP A 37 -3.45 11.54 -0.22
CA ASP A 37 -2.63 12.60 -0.79
C ASP A 37 -1.22 12.59 -0.18
N VAL A 38 -0.27 13.11 -0.94
CA VAL A 38 1.16 13.09 -0.57
C VAL A 38 1.46 13.89 0.70
N GLY A 39 0.75 15.01 0.94
CA GLY A 39 0.97 15.88 2.09
C GLY A 39 0.54 15.25 3.40
N SER A 40 -0.69 14.77 3.44
CA SER A 40 -1.27 14.05 4.59
C SER A 40 -0.48 12.78 4.90
N ALA A 41 -0.10 12.02 3.86
CA ALA A 41 0.71 10.82 3.99
C ALA A 41 2.11 11.12 4.54
N LYS A 42 2.78 12.20 4.06
CA LYS A 42 4.06 12.66 4.61
C LYS A 42 3.96 12.97 6.11
N ALA A 43 2.92 13.69 6.53
CA ALA A 43 2.72 14.03 7.94
C ALA A 43 2.46 12.78 8.80
N ALA A 44 1.64 11.83 8.30
CA ALA A 44 1.34 10.60 9.02
C ALA A 44 2.56 9.66 9.12
N ALA A 45 3.29 9.47 8.02
CA ALA A 45 4.53 8.70 8.00
C ALA A 45 5.58 9.34 8.92
N GLY A 46 5.67 10.67 8.91
CA GLY A 46 6.58 11.40 9.79
C GLY A 46 6.38 11.05 11.26
N ARG A 47 5.13 11.04 11.74
CA ARG A 47 4.85 10.65 13.13
C ARG A 47 5.28 9.24 13.47
N LEU A 48 5.11 8.28 12.53
CA LEU A 48 5.57 6.91 12.72
C LEU A 48 7.11 6.80 12.76
N LEU A 49 7.79 7.60 11.92
CA LEU A 49 9.24 7.57 11.79
C LEU A 49 9.97 8.36 12.90
N ASP A 50 9.26 9.22 13.62
CA ASP A 50 9.78 9.96 14.78
C ASP A 50 9.74 9.11 16.08
N ASP A 51 9.04 7.96 16.05
CA ASP A 51 8.98 7.06 17.19
C ASP A 51 10.35 6.38 17.42
N PRO A 52 10.86 6.28 18.68
CA PRO A 52 12.08 5.52 18.98
C PRO A 52 12.01 4.06 18.50
N ASP A 53 10.83 3.44 18.53
CA ASP A 53 10.56 2.09 18.05
C ASP A 53 9.97 2.12 16.61
N ARG A 54 10.44 3.04 15.77
CA ARG A 54 9.92 3.25 14.42
C ARG A 54 9.90 1.97 13.59
N PRO A 55 8.91 1.81 12.71
CA PRO A 55 8.83 0.65 11.83
C PRO A 55 10.00 0.66 10.83
N THR A 56 10.45 -0.53 10.43
CA THR A 56 11.43 -0.75 9.35
C THR A 56 10.76 -0.98 7.99
N ALA A 57 9.42 -1.05 7.96
CA ALA A 57 8.65 -1.17 6.73
C ALA A 57 7.32 -0.42 6.83
N LEU A 58 6.92 0.23 5.75
CA LEU A 58 5.61 0.88 5.58
C LEU A 58 4.90 0.24 4.39
N VAL A 59 3.83 -0.49 4.66
CA VAL A 59 2.89 -0.97 3.64
C VAL A 59 1.80 0.08 3.49
N CYS A 60 1.71 0.69 2.31
CA CYS A 60 0.79 1.77 2.01
C CYS A 60 -0.37 1.26 1.16
N ASP A 61 -1.58 1.74 1.46
CA ASP A 61 -2.80 1.35 0.75
C ASP A 61 -2.91 1.93 -0.68
N ASP A 62 -1.98 2.82 -1.06
CA ASP A 62 -2.00 3.54 -2.32
C ASP A 62 -0.59 4.08 -2.64
N ASP A 63 -0.24 4.23 -3.92
CA ASP A 63 1.07 4.73 -4.36
C ASP A 63 1.29 6.22 -4.02
N LEU A 64 0.23 7.06 -3.92
CA LEU A 64 0.33 8.44 -3.44
C LEU A 64 0.69 8.49 -1.95
N ILE A 65 0.12 7.56 -1.17
CA ILE A 65 0.46 7.41 0.26
C ILE A 65 1.93 6.98 0.38
N ALA A 66 2.40 6.05 -0.46
CA ALA A 66 3.78 5.64 -0.51
C ALA A 66 4.73 6.81 -0.85
N ALA A 67 4.37 7.66 -1.83
CA ALA A 67 5.15 8.85 -2.17
C ALA A 67 5.25 9.83 -0.99
N GLY A 68 4.21 9.95 -0.16
CA GLY A 68 4.26 10.70 1.09
C GLY A 68 5.25 10.11 2.09
N ALA A 69 5.29 8.77 2.21
CA ALA A 69 6.25 8.06 3.05
C ALA A 69 7.70 8.30 2.60
N TYR A 70 7.97 8.28 1.28
CA TYR A 70 9.29 8.64 0.72
C TYR A 70 9.73 10.04 1.13
N LYS A 71 8.82 11.03 1.02
CA LYS A 71 9.13 12.40 1.45
C LYS A 71 9.36 12.52 2.96
N ALA A 72 8.68 11.72 3.76
CA ALA A 72 8.90 11.68 5.21
C ALA A 72 10.24 11.05 5.57
N ALA A 73 10.61 9.94 4.93
CA ALA A 73 11.89 9.26 5.10
C ALA A 73 13.06 10.18 4.71
N ARG A 74 13.00 10.77 3.51
CA ARG A 74 14.03 11.71 3.03
C ARG A 74 14.25 12.91 3.96
N ALA A 75 13.16 13.48 4.50
CA ALA A 75 13.24 14.60 5.44
C ALA A 75 13.92 14.23 6.76
N ARG A 76 14.11 12.95 7.05
CA ARG A 76 14.78 12.39 8.24
C ARG A 76 16.13 11.76 7.95
N GLY A 77 16.59 11.86 6.71
CA GLY A 77 17.86 11.24 6.28
C GLY A 77 17.82 9.71 6.31
N LEU A 78 16.61 9.12 6.15
CA LEU A 78 16.45 7.66 6.08
C LEU A 78 16.51 7.21 4.63
N ASP A 79 17.33 6.21 4.36
CA ASP A 79 17.50 5.62 3.05
C ASP A 79 16.45 4.51 2.80
N ILE A 80 15.85 4.55 1.61
CA ILE A 80 14.99 3.49 1.09
C ILE A 80 15.81 2.72 0.06
N PRO A 81 15.89 1.39 0.17
CA PRO A 81 15.27 0.51 1.15
C PRO A 81 16.11 0.22 2.41
N ALA A 82 17.32 0.77 2.56
CA ALA A 82 18.30 0.36 3.57
C ALA A 82 17.81 0.55 5.03
N ASP A 83 17.16 1.69 5.31
CA ASP A 83 16.61 2.00 6.65
C ASP A 83 15.11 1.73 6.75
N LEU A 84 14.41 1.77 5.60
CA LEU A 84 12.95 1.69 5.54
C LEU A 84 12.52 1.08 4.21
N SER A 85 11.87 -0.07 4.25
CA SER A 85 11.15 -0.61 3.09
C SER A 85 9.80 0.08 2.93
N VAL A 86 9.41 0.38 1.69
CA VAL A 86 8.09 0.99 1.38
C VAL A 86 7.43 0.22 0.26
N THR A 87 6.13 -0.09 0.42
CA THR A 87 5.31 -0.66 -0.65
C THR A 87 4.06 0.16 -0.87
N GLY A 88 3.51 0.11 -2.08
CA GLY A 88 2.26 0.75 -2.47
C GLY A 88 1.23 -0.24 -3.03
N VAL A 89 0.17 0.30 -3.58
CA VAL A 89 -0.88 -0.38 -4.35
C VAL A 89 -1.29 0.52 -5.50
N ASP A 90 -1.64 -0.06 -6.63
CA ASP A 90 -2.21 0.41 -7.88
C ASP A 90 -1.24 0.37 -9.06
N ASP A 91 0.07 0.48 -8.85
CA ASP A 91 1.11 0.53 -9.89
C ASP A 91 0.85 1.65 -10.92
N VAL A 92 0.53 2.84 -10.42
CA VAL A 92 0.39 4.02 -11.28
C VAL A 92 1.76 4.55 -11.71
N LEU A 93 1.78 5.44 -12.71
CA LEU A 93 3.03 6.03 -13.24
C LEU A 93 3.97 6.57 -12.16
N LEU A 94 3.42 7.02 -11.03
CA LEU A 94 4.20 7.50 -9.89
C LEU A 94 5.13 6.43 -9.32
N ALA A 95 4.75 5.15 -9.37
CA ALA A 95 5.56 4.06 -8.83
C ALA A 95 6.94 3.95 -9.50
N THR A 96 7.02 4.24 -10.81
CA THR A 96 8.28 4.26 -11.58
C THR A 96 8.97 5.63 -11.57
N ALA A 97 8.29 6.68 -11.10
CA ALA A 97 8.87 8.03 -11.00
C ALA A 97 9.52 8.29 -9.63
N LEU A 98 9.30 7.40 -8.66
CA LEU A 98 9.98 7.47 -7.36
C LEU A 98 11.41 6.90 -7.47
N GLU A 99 12.30 7.39 -6.61
CA GLU A 99 13.68 6.94 -6.52
C GLU A 99 13.99 6.52 -5.07
N PRO A 100 14.27 5.21 -4.84
CA PRO A 100 14.20 4.08 -5.78
C PRO A 100 12.78 3.78 -6.27
N GLU A 101 12.63 3.01 -7.38
CA GLU A 101 11.32 2.63 -7.90
C GLU A 101 10.50 1.83 -6.88
N LEU A 102 9.19 2.10 -6.80
CA LEU A 102 8.30 1.58 -5.78
C LEU A 102 7.84 0.13 -6.08
N THR A 103 8.10 -0.77 -5.14
CA THR A 103 7.43 -2.07 -5.06
C THR A 103 5.95 -1.85 -4.75
N THR A 104 5.06 -2.38 -5.58
CA THR A 104 3.61 -2.13 -5.47
C THR A 104 2.80 -3.33 -5.93
N VAL A 105 1.50 -3.31 -5.68
CA VAL A 105 0.55 -4.29 -6.22
C VAL A 105 -0.18 -3.68 -7.40
N ARG A 106 0.03 -4.25 -8.60
CA ARG A 106 -0.73 -3.87 -9.80
C ARG A 106 -2.12 -4.45 -9.75
N LEU A 107 -3.12 -3.60 -9.89
CA LEU A 107 -4.51 -4.01 -10.05
C LEU A 107 -4.83 -4.20 -11.55
N PRO A 108 -5.60 -5.24 -11.94
CA PRO A 108 -6.01 -5.46 -13.33
C PRO A 108 -7.15 -4.51 -13.72
N ALA A 109 -6.89 -3.20 -13.75
CA ALA A 109 -7.91 -2.14 -13.85
C ALA A 109 -8.74 -2.23 -15.15
N GLU A 110 -8.11 -2.54 -16.28
CA GLU A 110 -8.82 -2.71 -17.55
C GLU A 110 -9.79 -3.90 -17.50
N GLU A 111 -9.34 -5.03 -16.94
CA GLU A 111 -10.17 -6.23 -16.82
C GLU A 111 -11.30 -6.01 -15.81
N LEU A 112 -11.03 -5.33 -14.68
CA LEU A 112 -12.05 -4.92 -13.70
C LEU A 112 -13.12 -4.06 -14.36
N GLY A 113 -12.72 -3.07 -15.16
CA GLY A 113 -13.63 -2.21 -15.91
C GLY A 113 -14.48 -2.97 -16.93
N ALA A 114 -13.84 -3.82 -17.75
CA ALA A 114 -14.53 -4.61 -18.77
C ALA A 114 -15.52 -5.61 -18.17
N GLN A 115 -15.10 -6.35 -17.14
CA GLN A 115 -15.95 -7.32 -16.47
C GLN A 115 -17.08 -6.64 -15.66
N GLY A 116 -16.79 -5.49 -15.03
CA GLY A 116 -17.80 -4.69 -14.34
C GLY A 116 -18.89 -4.17 -15.29
N MET A 117 -18.49 -3.67 -16.48
CA MET A 117 -19.43 -3.25 -17.49
C MET A 117 -20.27 -4.42 -18.02
N THR A 118 -19.64 -5.57 -18.28
CA THR A 118 -20.36 -6.79 -18.73
C THR A 118 -21.40 -7.21 -17.69
N ALA A 119 -21.02 -7.24 -16.41
CA ALA A 119 -21.92 -7.57 -15.32
C ALA A 119 -23.08 -6.58 -15.19
N LEU A 120 -22.80 -5.28 -15.38
CA LEU A 120 -23.85 -4.26 -15.36
C LEU A 120 -24.86 -4.45 -16.49
N LEU A 121 -24.40 -4.70 -17.72
CA LEU A 121 -25.27 -4.96 -18.87
C LEU A 121 -26.13 -6.22 -18.68
N ASP A 122 -25.55 -7.28 -18.10
CA ASP A 122 -26.31 -8.49 -17.76
C ASP A 122 -27.40 -8.22 -16.71
N LEU A 123 -27.08 -7.46 -15.66
CA LEU A 123 -28.06 -7.02 -14.66
C LEU A 123 -29.21 -6.22 -15.28
N LEU A 124 -28.91 -5.28 -16.18
CA LEU A 124 -29.90 -4.48 -16.88
C LEU A 124 -30.79 -5.31 -17.80
N ALA A 125 -30.29 -6.42 -18.31
CA ALA A 125 -31.05 -7.40 -19.10
C ALA A 125 -31.86 -8.39 -18.24
N GLY A 126 -31.85 -8.26 -16.90
CA GLY A 126 -32.55 -9.13 -15.96
C GLY A 126 -31.76 -10.39 -15.55
N GLY A 127 -30.48 -10.47 -15.92
CA GLY A 127 -29.57 -11.54 -15.52
C GLY A 127 -29.11 -11.42 -14.07
N ARG A 128 -28.29 -12.39 -13.63
CA ARG A 128 -27.68 -12.42 -12.29
C ARG A 128 -26.22 -12.82 -12.40
N PRO A 129 -25.31 -11.88 -12.74
CA PRO A 129 -23.91 -12.18 -12.88
C PRO A 129 -23.33 -12.70 -11.56
N ALA A 130 -22.49 -13.72 -11.64
CA ALA A 130 -21.78 -14.23 -10.47
C ALA A 130 -20.67 -13.26 -10.03
N PRO A 131 -20.40 -13.14 -8.72
CA PRO A 131 -19.25 -12.42 -8.22
C PRO A 131 -17.95 -13.00 -8.80
N ARG A 132 -17.01 -12.12 -9.16
CA ARG A 132 -15.68 -12.51 -9.65
C ARG A 132 -14.60 -11.86 -8.81
N VAL A 133 -13.50 -12.58 -8.61
CA VAL A 133 -12.29 -12.07 -7.96
C VAL A 133 -11.19 -12.07 -9.00
N LEU A 134 -10.59 -10.91 -9.23
CA LEU A 134 -9.42 -10.75 -10.09
C LEU A 134 -8.20 -10.57 -9.20
N PRO A 135 -7.15 -11.40 -9.36
CA PRO A 135 -5.94 -11.28 -8.55
C PRO A 135 -5.15 -10.04 -8.96
N GLY A 136 -4.59 -9.32 -7.97
CA GLY A 136 -3.53 -8.36 -8.21
C GLY A 136 -2.18 -9.06 -8.41
N GLU A 137 -1.24 -8.36 -9.03
CA GLU A 137 0.14 -8.82 -9.27
C GLU A 137 1.11 -8.02 -8.40
N LEU A 138 1.97 -8.69 -7.64
CA LEU A 138 3.04 -8.01 -6.91
C LEU A 138 4.17 -7.65 -7.88
N ILE A 139 4.42 -6.35 -8.04
CA ILE A 139 5.52 -5.82 -8.85
C ILE A 139 6.66 -5.44 -7.89
N VAL A 140 7.65 -6.29 -7.83
CA VAL A 140 8.84 -6.07 -6.98
C VAL A 140 9.81 -5.13 -7.72
N ARG A 141 10.19 -4.03 -7.03
CA ARG A 141 11.18 -3.05 -7.47
C ARG A 141 12.19 -2.79 -6.35
N ASP A 142 12.81 -1.63 -6.34
CA ASP A 142 13.99 -1.35 -5.50
C ASP A 142 13.65 -0.75 -4.12
N SER A 143 12.37 -0.54 -3.79
CA SER A 143 11.96 0.08 -2.53
C SER A 143 11.86 -0.87 -1.33
N THR A 144 12.21 -2.13 -1.51
CA THR A 144 12.13 -3.14 -0.45
C THR A 144 13.42 -3.95 -0.34
N ALA A 145 13.82 -4.25 0.89
CA ALA A 145 14.97 -5.11 1.19
C ALA A 145 14.67 -5.97 2.44
N ALA A 146 15.60 -6.88 2.74
CA ALA A 146 15.58 -7.60 4.01
C ALA A 146 15.60 -6.60 5.18
N ALA A 147 14.85 -6.92 6.25
CA ALA A 147 14.84 -6.07 7.43
C ALA A 147 16.27 -5.88 7.98
N PRO A 148 16.64 -4.65 8.40
CA PRO A 148 17.90 -4.42 9.07
C PRO A 148 17.97 -5.27 10.36
N PRO A 149 19.19 -5.65 10.81
CA PRO A 149 19.33 -6.37 12.07
C PRO A 149 18.71 -5.56 13.22
N ALA A 150 18.12 -6.28 14.18
CA ALA A 150 17.54 -5.65 15.37
C ALA A 150 18.60 -4.79 16.08
N ARG A 151 18.25 -3.56 16.40
CA ARG A 151 19.11 -2.62 17.15
C ARG A 151 19.13 -2.98 18.62
#